data_a1794d6f70ab85315909373180940458
#
_entry.id   a1794d6f70ab85315909373180940458
#
_cell.length_a   1.000
_cell.length_b   1.000
_cell.length_c   1.000
_cell.angle_alpha   90.00
_cell.angle_beta   90.00
_cell.angle_gamma   90.00
#
_symmetry.space_group_name_H-M   'P 1'
#
loop_
_entity.id
_entity.type
_entity.pdbx_description
1 polymer ?
#
loop_
_entity_poly.entity_id
_entity_poly.type
_entity_poly.pdbx_seq_one_letter_code
_entity_poly.pdbx_strand_id
1 'polypeptide(L)'
;IRAQLPKYNSETFSNFFKKNINKINYESKKSDRKVVIYSTCFVNFNKKNTGVAALKVLKKNGIEVQEAYPGCCGMPFLEQADLPKVVEQAKKVSKDLIEWIEKGYKVITLTASCGLMLKFEWPLLLPKDENIKKLSANVMDIDEYVVDISNNEGLADGLQEIDGGVTVHHACHARAQNMGIKARDMLKLIPNIKIDVVERCAGHGGTFGVMKETHDLAVKVGRPTARQIKTKNNKYMASDCPLAVKHLKQLEADTNISNDEAX
;
A
#
# COMPACT_ATOMS: atom_id res chain seq x y z
N ILE A 1 -26.53 -4.50 -3.26
CA ILE A 1 -25.51 -3.57 -2.71
C ILE A 1 -25.20 -2.55 -3.80
N ARG A 2 -25.02 -1.27 -3.42
CA ARG A 2 -24.55 -0.24 -4.34
C ARG A 2 -23.05 -0.08 -4.19
N ALA A 3 -22.31 0.05 -5.29
CA ALA A 3 -20.88 0.30 -5.29
C ALA A 3 -20.56 1.61 -4.56
N GLN A 4 -19.53 1.59 -3.74
CA GLN A 4 -19.07 2.76 -2.98
C GLN A 4 -17.73 3.25 -3.54
N LEU A 5 -17.73 4.42 -4.12
CA LEU A 5 -16.50 5.06 -4.58
C LEU A 5 -15.68 5.58 -3.40
N PRO A 6 -14.35 5.52 -3.49
CA PRO A 6 -13.50 6.17 -2.48
C PRO A 6 -13.77 7.68 -2.43
N LYS A 7 -13.89 8.23 -1.22
CA LYS A 7 -14.03 9.68 -1.02
C LYS A 7 -12.68 10.37 -1.19
N TYR A 8 -12.69 11.60 -1.68
CA TYR A 8 -11.51 12.43 -1.75
C TYR A 8 -11.22 13.05 -0.38
N ASN A 9 -9.94 13.19 -0.07
CA ASN A 9 -9.49 13.97 1.09
C ASN A 9 -9.71 15.46 0.84
N SER A 10 -9.95 16.24 1.90
CA SER A 10 -10.00 17.70 1.83
C SER A 10 -8.61 18.33 1.56
N GLU A 11 -7.56 17.57 1.85
CA GLU A 11 -6.16 17.96 1.64
C GLU A 11 -5.38 16.75 1.16
N THR A 12 -4.56 16.91 0.14
CA THR A 12 -3.71 15.84 -0.39
C THR A 12 -2.59 15.49 0.60
N PHE A 13 -2.06 14.26 0.49
CA PHE A 13 -0.89 13.87 1.29
C PHE A 13 0.32 14.76 0.94
N SER A 14 0.53 15.09 -0.33
CA SER A 14 1.62 15.98 -0.75
C SER A 14 1.55 17.35 -0.06
N ASN A 15 0.35 17.94 0.02
CA ASN A 15 0.17 19.22 0.71
C ASN A 15 0.41 19.07 2.23
N PHE A 16 -0.11 18.01 2.82
CA PHE A 16 0.15 17.70 4.24
C PHE A 16 1.65 17.57 4.50
N PHE A 17 2.35 16.82 3.66
CA PHE A 17 3.79 16.58 3.81
C PHE A 17 4.56 17.91 3.80
N LYS A 18 4.34 18.74 2.79
CA LYS A 18 5.01 20.05 2.66
C LYS A 18 4.82 20.94 3.89
N LYS A 19 3.60 20.96 4.45
CA LYS A 19 3.26 21.80 5.61
C LYS A 19 3.83 21.27 6.93
N ASN A 20 4.06 19.95 7.05
CA ASN A 20 4.27 19.32 8.34
C ASN A 20 5.61 18.56 8.48
N ILE A 21 6.36 18.35 7.40
CA ILE A 21 7.59 17.52 7.46
C ILE A 21 8.58 18.05 8.52
N ASN A 22 8.73 19.36 8.63
CA ASN A 22 9.64 19.97 9.59
C ASN A 22 9.10 20.00 11.03
N LYS A 23 7.81 19.71 11.20
CA LYS A 23 7.15 19.67 12.53
C LYS A 23 7.11 18.26 13.10
N ILE A 24 7.29 17.24 12.27
CA ILE A 24 7.26 15.84 12.69
C ILE A 24 8.69 15.45 13.05
N ASN A 25 9.04 15.69 14.29
CA ASN A 25 10.35 15.35 14.87
C ASN A 25 10.14 14.36 16.01
N TYR A 26 10.97 13.36 16.06
CA TYR A 26 11.05 12.41 17.16
C TYR A 26 12.48 12.38 17.67
N GLU A 27 12.67 12.14 18.96
CA GLU A 27 13.94 11.65 19.45
C GLU A 27 14.08 10.24 18.91
N SER A 28 14.80 10.13 17.82
CA SER A 28 14.85 8.92 17.04
C SER A 28 16.26 8.36 16.99
N LYS A 29 16.35 7.08 16.75
CA LYS A 29 17.58 6.40 16.38
C LYS A 29 18.17 7.13 15.16
N LYS A 30 19.48 7.26 15.10
CA LYS A 30 20.15 7.78 13.90
C LYS A 30 20.19 6.69 12.84
N SER A 31 19.82 7.04 11.64
CA SER A 31 19.91 6.17 10.47
C SER A 31 20.45 6.97 9.29
N ASP A 32 21.28 6.34 8.49
CA ASP A 32 21.78 6.93 7.23
C ASP A 32 20.83 6.66 6.05
N ARG A 33 19.72 6.00 6.30
CA ARG A 33 18.74 5.66 5.27
C ARG A 33 17.99 6.89 4.78
N LYS A 34 17.73 6.90 3.47
CA LYS A 34 16.96 7.96 2.80
C LYS A 34 15.86 7.33 1.96
N VAL A 35 14.65 7.83 2.08
CA VAL A 35 13.53 7.33 1.27
C VAL A 35 12.73 8.49 0.66
N VAL A 36 12.23 8.26 -0.54
CA VAL A 36 11.17 9.07 -1.10
C VAL A 36 9.88 8.24 -1.13
N ILE A 37 8.83 8.73 -0.47
CA ILE A 37 7.51 8.11 -0.54
C ILE A 37 6.88 8.49 -1.89
N TYR A 38 6.70 7.50 -2.75
CA TYR A 38 5.86 7.66 -3.94
C TYR A 38 4.41 7.59 -3.47
N SER A 39 3.77 8.75 -3.39
CA SER A 39 2.50 8.92 -2.68
C SER A 39 1.34 8.15 -3.28
N THR A 40 1.45 7.66 -4.49
CA THR A 40 0.38 7.02 -5.27
C THR A 40 -0.88 7.91 -5.38
N CYS A 41 -1.70 7.71 -6.38
CA CYS A 41 -2.94 8.50 -6.52
C CYS A 41 -3.88 8.24 -5.33
N PHE A 42 -3.96 6.98 -4.88
CA PHE A 42 -4.91 6.62 -3.83
C PHE A 42 -4.54 7.26 -2.49
N VAL A 43 -3.28 7.16 -2.06
CA VAL A 43 -2.83 7.75 -0.79
C VAL A 43 -2.91 9.28 -0.87
N ASN A 44 -2.49 9.85 -1.99
CA ASN A 44 -2.49 11.32 -2.15
C ASN A 44 -3.89 11.90 -2.06
N PHE A 45 -4.87 11.32 -2.76
CA PHE A 45 -6.19 11.93 -2.93
C PHE A 45 -7.29 11.31 -2.06
N ASN A 46 -7.16 10.03 -1.62
CA ASN A 46 -8.26 9.33 -0.97
C ASN A 46 -7.94 8.81 0.45
N LYS A 47 -6.67 8.49 0.74
CA LYS A 47 -6.28 7.88 2.03
C LYS A 47 -5.03 8.55 2.60
N LYS A 48 -5.06 9.86 2.75
CA LYS A 48 -3.97 10.67 3.32
C LYS A 48 -3.38 10.06 4.60
N ASN A 49 -4.23 9.53 5.48
CA ASN A 49 -3.81 8.99 6.77
C ASN A 49 -2.82 7.83 6.64
N THR A 50 -2.89 7.02 5.58
CA THR A 50 -1.89 5.99 5.32
C THR A 50 -0.50 6.60 5.09
N GLY A 51 -0.43 7.66 4.29
CA GLY A 51 0.82 8.40 4.07
C GLY A 51 1.36 9.02 5.35
N VAL A 52 0.47 9.60 6.17
CA VAL A 52 0.84 10.21 7.47
C VAL A 52 1.40 9.14 8.41
N ALA A 53 0.78 7.96 8.47
CA ALA A 53 1.25 6.86 9.32
C ALA A 53 2.63 6.36 8.85
N ALA A 54 2.80 6.15 7.55
CA ALA A 54 4.10 5.75 6.99
C ALA A 54 5.19 6.77 7.30
N LEU A 55 4.90 8.06 7.08
CA LEU A 55 5.83 9.15 7.39
C LEU A 55 6.25 9.11 8.87
N LYS A 56 5.29 8.95 9.79
CA LYS A 56 5.57 8.90 11.23
C LYS A 56 6.45 7.70 11.59
N VAL A 57 6.16 6.52 11.06
CA VAL A 57 6.95 5.30 11.31
C VAL A 57 8.38 5.49 10.80
N LEU A 58 8.55 5.99 9.58
CA LEU A 58 9.87 6.21 8.99
C LEU A 58 10.66 7.25 9.79
N LYS A 59 10.04 8.38 10.13
CA LYS A 59 10.69 9.45 10.92
C LYS A 59 11.06 8.96 12.32
N LYS A 60 10.21 8.15 12.97
CA LYS A 60 10.51 7.58 14.29
C LYS A 60 11.73 6.65 14.23
N ASN A 61 11.96 6.01 13.10
CA ASN A 61 13.14 5.16 12.87
C ASN A 61 14.37 5.96 12.36
N GLY A 62 14.33 7.29 12.42
CA GLY A 62 15.47 8.15 12.09
C GLY A 62 15.74 8.32 10.61
N ILE A 63 14.83 7.91 9.76
CA ILE A 63 15.02 7.88 8.31
C ILE A 63 14.75 9.28 7.73
N GLU A 64 15.60 9.70 6.81
CA GLU A 64 15.38 10.92 6.02
C GLU A 64 14.27 10.64 4.99
N VAL A 65 13.15 11.37 5.08
CA VAL A 65 11.97 11.11 4.25
C VAL A 65 11.66 12.30 3.34
N GLN A 66 11.50 12.03 2.06
CA GLN A 66 10.96 12.94 1.07
C GLN A 66 9.66 12.38 0.49
N GLU A 67 8.95 13.18 -0.30
CA GLU A 67 7.69 12.79 -0.91
C GLU A 67 7.68 13.23 -2.37
N ALA A 68 7.12 12.37 -3.25
CA ALA A 68 6.96 12.69 -4.66
C ALA A 68 5.66 12.09 -5.20
N TYR A 69 4.95 12.88 -6.01
CA TYR A 69 3.80 12.41 -6.78
C TYR A 69 3.94 12.90 -8.23
N PRO A 70 4.77 12.26 -9.05
CA PRO A 70 4.91 12.63 -10.47
C PRO A 70 3.74 12.19 -11.34
N GLY A 71 2.87 11.31 -10.83
CA GLY A 71 1.70 10.83 -11.58
C GLY A 71 1.27 9.44 -11.14
N CYS A 72 0.29 8.89 -11.83
CA CYS A 72 -0.23 7.55 -11.58
C CYS A 72 0.75 6.47 -12.08
N CYS A 73 0.80 5.32 -11.40
CA CYS A 73 1.60 4.16 -11.85
C CYS A 73 1.06 3.48 -13.11
N GLY A 74 -0.17 3.79 -13.52
CA GLY A 74 -0.76 3.22 -14.73
C GLY A 74 -1.54 1.92 -14.53
N MET A 75 -1.69 1.42 -13.31
CA MET A 75 -2.44 0.17 -13.07
C MET A 75 -3.86 0.20 -13.68
N PRO A 76 -4.65 1.30 -13.57
CA PRO A 76 -5.98 1.30 -14.22
C PRO A 76 -5.92 1.18 -15.74
N PHE A 77 -4.86 1.66 -16.38
CA PHE A 77 -4.67 1.49 -17.83
C PHE A 77 -4.30 0.04 -18.16
N LEU A 78 -3.46 -0.58 -17.33
CA LEU A 78 -3.11 -2.00 -17.49
C LEU A 78 -4.37 -2.87 -17.39
N GLU A 79 -5.23 -2.60 -16.40
CA GLU A 79 -6.50 -3.32 -16.22
C GLU A 79 -7.44 -3.19 -17.43
N GLN A 80 -7.30 -2.12 -18.22
CA GLN A 80 -8.09 -1.88 -19.44
C GLN A 80 -7.33 -2.30 -20.72
N ALA A 81 -6.16 -2.93 -20.56
CA ALA A 81 -5.28 -3.32 -21.66
C ALA A 81 -4.79 -2.14 -22.53
N ASP A 82 -4.77 -0.92 -21.97
CA ASP A 82 -4.24 0.27 -22.66
C ASP A 82 -2.73 0.38 -22.40
N LEU A 83 -1.97 -0.54 -22.99
CA LEU A 83 -0.52 -0.64 -22.81
C LEU A 83 0.23 0.62 -23.25
N PRO A 84 -0.16 1.32 -24.35
CA PRO A 84 0.50 2.58 -24.70
C PRO A 84 0.45 3.62 -23.57
N LYS A 85 -0.70 3.76 -22.87
CA LYS A 85 -0.80 4.68 -21.73
C LYS A 85 0.00 4.20 -20.52
N VAL A 86 0.11 2.89 -20.31
CA VAL A 86 0.98 2.36 -19.25
C VAL A 86 2.43 2.78 -19.51
N VAL A 87 2.89 2.60 -20.75
CA VAL A 87 4.26 2.98 -21.16
C VAL A 87 4.50 4.50 -20.98
N GLU A 88 3.53 5.32 -21.37
CA GLU A 88 3.59 6.78 -21.19
C GLU A 88 3.77 7.13 -19.71
N GLN A 89 2.93 6.55 -18.84
CA GLN A 89 3.02 6.79 -17.39
C GLN A 89 4.35 6.29 -16.82
N ALA A 90 4.80 5.12 -17.22
CA ALA A 90 6.08 4.55 -16.76
C ALA A 90 7.24 5.49 -17.07
N LYS A 91 7.33 5.99 -18.29
CA LYS A 91 8.37 6.92 -18.71
C LYS A 91 8.32 8.25 -17.96
N LYS A 92 7.10 8.79 -17.78
CA LYS A 92 6.88 10.06 -17.07
C LYS A 92 7.28 9.95 -15.61
N VAL A 93 6.77 8.92 -14.92
CA VAL A 93 6.95 8.77 -13.47
C VAL A 93 8.39 8.34 -13.16
N SER A 94 8.98 7.44 -13.96
CA SER A 94 10.34 6.99 -13.72
C SER A 94 11.35 8.14 -13.85
N LYS A 95 11.15 9.06 -14.78
CA LYS A 95 12.03 10.21 -14.96
C LYS A 95 12.22 11.00 -13.64
N ASP A 96 11.12 11.28 -12.94
CA ASP A 96 11.18 12.03 -11.69
C ASP A 96 11.74 11.18 -10.54
N LEU A 97 11.34 9.90 -10.46
CA LEU A 97 11.77 9.03 -9.36
C LEU A 97 13.25 8.65 -9.46
N ILE A 98 13.83 8.57 -10.66
CA ILE A 98 15.26 8.31 -10.86
C ILE A 98 16.11 9.43 -10.23
N GLU A 99 15.67 10.68 -10.31
CA GLU A 99 16.41 11.80 -9.69
C GLU A 99 16.59 11.60 -8.17
N TRP A 100 15.59 11.00 -7.50
CA TRP A 100 15.71 10.69 -6.08
C TRP A 100 16.67 9.52 -5.84
N ILE A 101 16.63 8.50 -6.68
CA ILE A 101 17.53 7.34 -6.57
C ILE A 101 19.00 7.79 -6.75
N GLU A 102 19.24 8.73 -7.67
CA GLU A 102 20.59 9.28 -7.91
C GLU A 102 21.11 10.08 -6.71
N LYS A 103 20.20 10.61 -5.88
CA LYS A 103 20.53 11.29 -4.62
C LYS A 103 20.63 10.31 -3.43
N GLY A 104 20.54 9.00 -3.68
CA GLY A 104 20.70 7.96 -2.67
C GLY A 104 19.41 7.53 -1.95
N TYR A 105 18.24 7.90 -2.46
CA TYR A 105 16.95 7.52 -1.84
C TYR A 105 16.43 6.20 -2.40
N LYS A 106 15.84 5.38 -1.56
CA LYS A 106 14.96 4.27 -1.98
C LYS A 106 13.56 4.81 -2.20
N VAL A 107 12.85 4.27 -3.17
CA VAL A 107 11.45 4.63 -3.45
C VAL A 107 10.53 3.70 -2.66
N ILE A 108 9.64 4.27 -1.86
CA ILE A 108 8.71 3.49 -1.03
C ILE A 108 7.29 3.66 -1.56
N THR A 109 6.63 2.55 -1.87
CA THR A 109 5.22 2.54 -2.26
C THR A 109 4.33 2.17 -1.05
N LEU A 110 3.13 2.75 -1.02
CA LEU A 110 2.17 2.53 0.07
C LEU A 110 0.93 1.76 -0.43
N THR A 111 1.02 1.20 -1.63
CA THR A 111 -0.09 0.48 -2.27
C THR A 111 0.51 -0.63 -3.12
N ALA A 112 0.14 -1.88 -2.84
CA ALA A 112 0.73 -3.05 -3.49
C ALA A 112 0.60 -3.03 -5.03
N SER A 113 -0.50 -2.48 -5.57
CA SER A 113 -0.64 -2.38 -7.03
C SER A 113 0.41 -1.47 -7.66
N CYS A 114 0.77 -0.38 -6.97
CA CYS A 114 1.83 0.51 -7.46
C CYS A 114 3.22 -0.14 -7.30
N GLY A 115 3.44 -0.86 -6.19
CA GLY A 115 4.67 -1.65 -6.01
C GLY A 115 4.85 -2.65 -7.14
N LEU A 116 3.81 -3.42 -7.45
CA LEU A 116 3.83 -4.39 -8.54
C LEU A 116 4.16 -3.72 -9.89
N MET A 117 3.50 -2.58 -10.18
CA MET A 117 3.76 -1.86 -11.44
C MET A 117 5.23 -1.46 -11.57
N LEU A 118 5.79 -0.81 -10.55
CA LEU A 118 7.15 -0.28 -10.60
C LEU A 118 8.22 -1.38 -10.59
N LYS A 119 7.99 -2.47 -9.83
CA LYS A 119 8.97 -3.56 -9.68
C LYS A 119 8.93 -4.55 -10.85
N PHE A 120 7.75 -4.84 -11.40
CA PHE A 120 7.58 -5.99 -12.31
C PHE A 120 6.93 -5.63 -13.65
N GLU A 121 5.78 -4.93 -13.63
CA GLU A 121 5.03 -4.72 -14.88
C GLU A 121 5.74 -3.75 -15.83
N TRP A 122 6.31 -2.66 -15.31
CA TRP A 122 7.07 -1.72 -16.15
C TRP A 122 8.30 -2.38 -16.77
N PRO A 123 9.12 -3.16 -16.03
CA PRO A 123 10.24 -3.89 -16.66
C PRO A 123 9.80 -4.89 -17.74
N LEU A 124 8.64 -5.53 -17.59
CA LEU A 124 8.11 -6.41 -18.64
C LEU A 124 7.75 -5.65 -19.90
N LEU A 125 7.17 -4.45 -19.76
CA LEU A 125 6.75 -3.62 -20.90
C LEU A 125 7.93 -2.88 -21.53
N LEU A 126 8.95 -2.55 -20.74
CA LEU A 126 10.10 -1.74 -21.15
C LEU A 126 11.43 -2.43 -20.77
N PRO A 127 11.67 -3.66 -21.27
CA PRO A 127 12.81 -4.46 -20.79
C PRO A 127 14.19 -3.91 -21.17
N LYS A 128 14.26 -2.95 -22.08
CA LYS A 128 15.52 -2.32 -22.51
C LYS A 128 15.75 -0.93 -21.92
N ASP A 129 14.79 -0.43 -21.12
CA ASP A 129 14.87 0.91 -20.53
C ASP A 129 15.70 0.85 -19.24
N GLU A 130 16.87 1.46 -19.23
CA GLU A 130 17.81 1.41 -18.10
C GLU A 130 17.27 2.18 -16.88
N ASN A 131 16.48 3.24 -17.08
CA ASN A 131 15.84 3.95 -15.99
C ASN A 131 14.80 3.07 -15.30
N ILE A 132 14.02 2.34 -16.07
CA ILE A 132 13.02 1.40 -15.51
C ILE A 132 13.71 0.27 -14.73
N LYS A 133 14.80 -0.29 -15.25
CA LYS A 133 15.58 -1.31 -14.54
C LYS A 133 16.16 -0.76 -13.23
N LYS A 134 16.76 0.43 -13.29
CA LYS A 134 17.34 1.08 -12.10
C LYS A 134 16.25 1.38 -11.07
N LEU A 135 15.09 1.89 -11.51
CA LEU A 135 13.96 2.17 -10.63
C LEU A 135 13.46 0.88 -9.97
N SER A 136 13.19 -0.17 -10.75
CA SER A 136 12.62 -1.42 -10.21
C SER A 136 13.49 -2.05 -9.12
N ALA A 137 14.83 -1.92 -9.24
CA ALA A 137 15.79 -2.42 -8.25
C ALA A 137 15.84 -1.55 -6.98
N ASN A 138 15.18 -0.39 -6.98
CA ASN A 138 15.24 0.57 -5.87
C ASN A 138 13.87 0.90 -5.30
N VAL A 139 12.83 0.10 -5.61
CA VAL A 139 11.49 0.24 -5.07
C VAL A 139 11.23 -0.85 -4.03
N MET A 140 10.63 -0.47 -2.92
CA MET A 140 10.12 -1.40 -1.89
C MET A 140 8.72 -0.97 -1.46
N ASP A 141 7.88 -1.94 -1.08
CA ASP A 141 6.62 -1.62 -0.39
C ASP A 141 6.95 -1.25 1.05
N ILE A 142 6.10 -0.44 1.70
CA ILE A 142 6.38 0.07 3.06
C ILE A 142 6.57 -1.07 4.07
N ASP A 143 5.76 -2.11 3.99
CA ASP A 143 5.85 -3.26 4.89
C ASP A 143 7.15 -4.05 4.68
N GLU A 144 7.55 -4.24 3.43
CA GLU A 144 8.83 -4.84 3.05
C GLU A 144 9.98 -4.03 3.65
N TYR A 145 9.91 -2.70 3.53
CA TYR A 145 10.95 -1.79 3.99
C TYR A 145 11.06 -1.76 5.53
N VAL A 146 9.93 -1.77 6.24
CA VAL A 146 9.95 -1.79 7.73
C VAL A 146 10.53 -3.12 8.23
N VAL A 147 10.21 -4.24 7.58
CA VAL A 147 10.82 -5.54 7.91
C VAL A 147 12.34 -5.49 7.66
N ASP A 148 12.76 -4.87 6.57
CA ASP A 148 14.19 -4.72 6.25
C ASP A 148 14.92 -3.88 7.32
N ILE A 149 14.33 -2.78 7.78
CA ILE A 149 14.90 -1.99 8.89
C ILE A 149 15.04 -2.87 10.13
N SER A 150 13.98 -3.57 10.49
CA SER A 150 13.97 -4.43 11.68
C SER A 150 15.08 -5.48 11.65
N ASN A 151 15.28 -6.11 10.50
CA ASN A 151 16.27 -7.19 10.36
C ASN A 151 17.72 -6.70 10.37
N ASN A 152 17.97 -5.49 9.87
CA ASN A 152 19.33 -4.99 9.68
C ASN A 152 19.78 -4.02 10.78
N GLU A 153 18.86 -3.23 11.34
CA GLU A 153 19.20 -2.14 12.26
C GLU A 153 18.38 -2.17 13.55
N GLY A 154 17.31 -2.95 13.60
CA GLY A 154 16.31 -2.90 14.65
C GLY A 154 15.39 -1.68 14.49
N LEU A 155 14.22 -1.75 15.08
CA LEU A 155 13.26 -0.62 15.09
C LEU A 155 13.49 0.28 16.30
N ALA A 156 13.03 1.51 16.21
CA ALA A 156 12.96 2.43 17.33
C ALA A 156 12.02 1.88 18.42
N ASP A 157 12.34 2.15 19.65
CA ASP A 157 11.56 1.70 20.81
C ASP A 157 10.16 2.30 20.85
N GLY A 158 9.27 1.66 21.59
CA GLY A 158 7.93 2.15 21.87
C GLY A 158 6.79 1.49 21.10
N LEU A 159 7.06 0.34 20.47
CA LEU A 159 5.96 -0.49 19.96
C LEU A 159 5.15 -1.02 21.13
N GLN A 160 3.82 -0.89 21.02
CA GLN A 160 2.89 -1.31 22.08
C GLN A 160 1.99 -2.42 21.58
N GLU A 161 1.52 -3.25 22.48
CA GLU A 161 0.56 -4.32 22.18
C GLU A 161 -0.73 -3.76 21.62
N ILE A 162 -1.37 -4.54 20.76
CA ILE A 162 -2.69 -4.24 20.20
C ILE A 162 -3.64 -5.39 20.56
N ASP A 163 -4.64 -5.08 21.36
CA ASP A 163 -5.65 -6.07 21.76
C ASP A 163 -6.59 -6.43 20.61
N GLY A 164 -7.03 -7.69 20.61
CA GLY A 164 -8.09 -8.15 19.74
C GLY A 164 -7.64 -8.76 18.41
N GLY A 165 -6.35 -8.73 18.12
CA GLY A 165 -5.77 -9.39 16.95
C GLY A 165 -6.06 -8.70 15.62
N VAL A 166 -5.34 -9.12 14.59
CA VAL A 166 -5.43 -8.58 13.22
C VAL A 166 -5.58 -9.71 12.21
N THR A 167 -6.53 -9.61 11.31
CA THR A 167 -6.59 -10.48 10.12
C THR A 167 -5.97 -9.73 8.94
N VAL A 168 -4.88 -10.26 8.43
CA VAL A 168 -4.22 -9.72 7.22
C VAL A 168 -4.87 -10.34 5.99
N HIS A 169 -5.50 -9.53 5.17
CA HIS A 169 -5.91 -9.93 3.82
C HIS A 169 -4.70 -9.73 2.90
N HIS A 170 -4.08 -10.83 2.47
CA HIS A 170 -2.92 -10.79 1.58
C HIS A 170 -3.39 -10.55 0.14
N ALA A 171 -3.31 -9.29 -0.29
CA ALA A 171 -3.86 -8.84 -1.56
C ALA A 171 -3.14 -9.46 -2.77
N CYS A 172 -3.86 -9.63 -3.89
CA CYS A 172 -3.32 -10.28 -5.09
C CYS A 172 -2.07 -9.57 -5.64
N HIS A 173 -2.04 -8.23 -5.63
CA HIS A 173 -0.88 -7.49 -6.12
C HIS A 173 0.33 -7.54 -5.17
N ALA A 174 0.11 -7.79 -3.88
CA ALA A 174 1.21 -8.08 -2.95
C ALA A 174 1.73 -9.51 -3.18
N ARG A 175 0.83 -10.48 -3.38
CA ARG A 175 1.19 -11.87 -3.70
C ARG A 175 2.01 -11.96 -4.99
N ALA A 176 1.57 -11.21 -6.02
CA ALA A 176 2.24 -11.21 -7.33
C ALA A 176 3.69 -10.69 -7.26
N GLN A 177 4.04 -9.92 -6.23
CA GLN A 177 5.42 -9.45 -6.04
C GLN A 177 6.36 -10.52 -5.52
N ASN A 178 5.83 -11.68 -5.08
CA ASN A 178 6.62 -12.83 -4.65
C ASN A 178 7.63 -12.52 -3.53
N MET A 179 7.29 -11.59 -2.65
CA MET A 179 8.15 -11.14 -1.54
C MET A 179 7.77 -11.78 -0.20
N GLY A 180 6.85 -12.75 -0.21
CA GLY A 180 6.25 -13.31 1.01
C GLY A 180 5.17 -12.39 1.57
N ILE A 181 4.69 -12.69 2.77
CA ILE A 181 3.59 -11.94 3.38
C ILE A 181 4.18 -10.83 4.27
N LYS A 182 4.72 -9.79 3.64
CA LYS A 182 5.43 -8.71 4.36
C LYS A 182 4.54 -7.95 5.34
N ALA A 183 3.25 -7.77 5.01
CA ALA A 183 2.31 -7.15 5.95
C ALA A 183 2.20 -7.94 7.26
N ARG A 184 2.12 -9.29 7.18
CA ARG A 184 2.16 -10.15 8.36
C ARG A 184 3.48 -10.01 9.12
N ASP A 185 4.59 -10.04 8.38
CA ASP A 185 5.93 -10.02 9.00
C ASP A 185 6.17 -8.67 9.69
N MET A 186 5.72 -7.57 9.09
CA MET A 186 5.77 -6.24 9.72
C MET A 186 4.91 -6.19 10.99
N LEU A 187 3.69 -6.70 10.94
CA LEU A 187 2.81 -6.70 12.11
C LEU A 187 3.34 -7.57 13.24
N LYS A 188 4.05 -8.68 12.94
CA LYS A 188 4.69 -9.53 13.95
C LYS A 188 5.73 -8.79 14.80
N LEU A 189 6.19 -7.62 14.38
CA LEU A 189 7.09 -6.79 15.17
C LEU A 189 6.39 -6.16 16.38
N ILE A 190 5.06 -6.12 16.38
CA ILE A 190 4.24 -5.64 17.51
C ILE A 190 4.21 -6.73 18.59
N PRO A 191 4.53 -6.40 19.86
CA PRO A 191 4.55 -7.41 20.94
C PRO A 191 3.20 -8.12 21.09
N ASN A 192 3.26 -9.43 21.29
CA ASN A 192 2.12 -10.30 21.65
C ASN A 192 0.91 -10.24 20.71
N ILE A 193 1.08 -9.74 19.49
CA ILE A 193 -0.03 -9.59 18.55
C ILE A 193 -0.50 -10.96 18.02
N LYS A 194 -1.82 -11.15 18.01
CA LYS A 194 -2.44 -12.29 17.30
C LYS A 194 -2.64 -11.91 15.83
N ILE A 195 -2.14 -12.72 14.90
CA ILE A 195 -2.29 -12.47 13.46
C ILE A 195 -2.82 -13.72 12.76
N ASP A 196 -3.90 -13.54 12.01
CA ASP A 196 -4.37 -14.51 11.03
C ASP A 196 -4.16 -13.97 9.63
N VAL A 197 -4.00 -14.85 8.64
CA VAL A 197 -3.84 -14.44 7.23
C VAL A 197 -4.95 -15.07 6.40
N VAL A 198 -5.51 -14.29 5.49
CA VAL A 198 -6.47 -14.74 4.48
C VAL A 198 -5.92 -14.42 3.09
N GLU A 199 -5.65 -15.47 2.31
CA GLU A 199 -5.13 -15.38 0.95
C GLU A 199 -6.23 -15.76 -0.04
N ARG A 200 -7.08 -14.80 -0.37
CA ARG A 200 -8.19 -15.03 -1.28
C ARG A 200 -8.56 -13.72 -2.00
N CYS A 201 -9.11 -13.82 -3.19
CA CYS A 201 -9.50 -12.64 -3.96
C CYS A 201 -10.58 -11.84 -3.21
N ALA A 202 -10.37 -10.53 -3.09
CA ALA A 202 -11.34 -9.62 -2.50
C ALA A 202 -12.52 -9.31 -3.47
N GLY A 203 -12.36 -9.62 -4.74
CA GLY A 203 -13.41 -9.41 -5.75
C GLY A 203 -13.45 -8.03 -6.37
N HIS A 204 -12.72 -7.04 -5.84
CA HIS A 204 -12.94 -5.68 -6.32
C HIS A 204 -12.29 -5.37 -7.69
N GLY A 205 -11.10 -5.91 -8.00
CA GLY A 205 -10.44 -5.75 -9.31
C GLY A 205 -10.43 -4.33 -9.85
N GLY A 206 -9.86 -3.37 -9.10
CA GLY A 206 -9.78 -1.98 -9.56
C GLY A 206 -11.15 -1.39 -9.87
N THR A 207 -11.34 -0.91 -11.10
CA THR A 207 -12.62 -0.32 -11.54
C THR A 207 -13.75 -1.36 -11.65
N PHE A 208 -13.41 -2.63 -11.86
CA PHE A 208 -14.37 -3.74 -11.96
C PHE A 208 -15.34 -3.78 -10.76
N GLY A 209 -14.82 -3.55 -9.56
CA GLY A 209 -15.62 -3.59 -8.33
C GLY A 209 -16.61 -2.45 -8.17
N VAL A 210 -16.50 -1.38 -8.96
CA VAL A 210 -17.36 -0.20 -8.81
C VAL A 210 -18.21 0.11 -10.05
N MET A 211 -17.97 -0.56 -11.18
CA MET A 211 -18.77 -0.37 -12.39
C MET A 211 -20.12 -1.09 -12.24
N LYS A 212 -21.16 -0.46 -12.74
CA LYS A 212 -22.54 -0.96 -12.65
C LYS A 212 -22.69 -2.40 -13.18
N GLU A 213 -22.05 -2.66 -14.30
CA GLU A 213 -22.16 -3.93 -15.05
C GLU A 213 -21.44 -5.09 -14.35
N THR A 214 -20.44 -4.81 -13.52
CA THR A 214 -19.57 -5.84 -12.96
C THR A 214 -19.65 -5.92 -11.43
N HIS A 215 -20.27 -4.92 -10.76
CA HIS A 215 -20.31 -4.83 -9.30
C HIS A 215 -20.92 -6.08 -8.65
N ASP A 216 -22.03 -6.60 -9.19
CA ASP A 216 -22.68 -7.78 -8.61
C ASP A 216 -21.78 -9.02 -8.67
N LEU A 217 -21.00 -9.15 -9.74
CA LEU A 217 -20.01 -10.22 -9.83
C LEU A 217 -18.86 -10.01 -8.86
N ALA A 218 -18.39 -8.77 -8.71
CA ALA A 218 -17.36 -8.41 -7.71
C ALA A 218 -17.81 -8.80 -6.28
N VAL A 219 -19.05 -8.48 -5.94
CA VAL A 219 -19.68 -8.86 -4.66
C VAL A 219 -19.68 -10.38 -4.48
N LYS A 220 -20.12 -11.11 -5.52
CA LYS A 220 -20.18 -12.57 -5.49
C LYS A 220 -18.82 -13.21 -5.24
N VAL A 221 -17.78 -12.69 -5.90
CA VAL A 221 -16.40 -13.17 -5.77
C VAL A 221 -15.81 -12.83 -4.39
N GLY A 222 -16.11 -11.65 -3.84
CA GLY A 222 -15.55 -11.20 -2.57
C GLY A 222 -16.19 -11.80 -1.32
N ARG A 223 -17.45 -12.24 -1.40
CA ARG A 223 -18.19 -12.76 -0.23
C ARG A 223 -17.48 -13.92 0.50
N PRO A 224 -16.92 -14.93 -0.19
CA PRO A 224 -16.19 -15.99 0.54
C PRO A 224 -14.99 -15.47 1.32
N THR A 225 -14.31 -14.44 0.81
CA THR A 225 -13.18 -13.81 1.49
C THR A 225 -13.65 -13.07 2.75
N ALA A 226 -14.73 -12.28 2.64
CA ALA A 226 -15.31 -11.58 3.78
C ALA A 226 -15.76 -12.57 4.89
N ARG A 227 -16.40 -13.69 4.49
CA ARG A 227 -16.79 -14.74 5.45
C ARG A 227 -15.56 -15.35 6.13
N GLN A 228 -14.51 -15.64 5.37
CA GLN A 228 -13.29 -16.22 5.94
C GLN A 228 -12.62 -15.26 6.92
N ILE A 229 -12.58 -13.97 6.62
CA ILE A 229 -12.04 -12.95 7.53
C ILE A 229 -12.85 -12.94 8.83
N LYS A 230 -14.18 -12.97 8.74
CA LYS A 230 -15.05 -12.97 9.91
C LYS A 230 -14.80 -14.18 10.82
N THR A 231 -14.59 -15.38 10.26
CA THR A 231 -14.36 -16.58 11.09
C THR A 231 -13.07 -16.48 11.93
N LYS A 232 -12.16 -15.55 11.60
CA LYS A 232 -10.94 -15.35 12.40
C LYS A 232 -11.23 -14.61 13.72
N ASN A 233 -12.35 -13.92 13.79
CA ASN A 233 -12.82 -13.22 14.98
C ASN A 233 -11.76 -12.29 15.58
N ASN A 234 -11.01 -11.59 14.73
CA ASN A 234 -10.08 -10.55 15.14
C ASN A 234 -10.76 -9.18 15.07
N LYS A 235 -10.30 -8.29 15.93
CA LYS A 235 -10.84 -6.91 16.01
C LYS A 235 -10.52 -6.09 14.77
N TYR A 236 -9.33 -6.32 14.18
CA TYR A 236 -8.84 -5.50 13.07
C TYR A 236 -8.65 -6.33 11.81
N MET A 237 -8.82 -5.65 10.67
CA MET A 237 -8.45 -6.17 9.35
C MET A 237 -7.44 -5.21 8.70
N ALA A 238 -6.39 -5.75 8.10
CA ALA A 238 -5.39 -5.00 7.37
C ALA A 238 -5.17 -5.59 5.98
N SER A 239 -4.79 -4.77 5.03
CA SER A 239 -4.40 -5.23 3.69
C SER A 239 -3.51 -4.19 3.00
N ASP A 240 -2.58 -4.65 2.17
CA ASP A 240 -1.74 -3.80 1.31
C ASP A 240 -2.52 -3.15 0.17
N CYS A 241 -3.80 -3.51 0.04
CA CYS A 241 -4.69 -2.94 -0.97
C CYS A 241 -5.85 -2.21 -0.30
N PRO A 242 -5.84 -0.87 -0.28
CA PRO A 242 -6.91 -0.11 0.38
C PRO A 242 -8.28 -0.28 -0.27
N LEU A 243 -8.33 -0.57 -1.58
CA LEU A 243 -9.59 -0.85 -2.27
C LEU A 243 -10.17 -2.19 -1.84
N ALA A 244 -9.31 -3.19 -1.62
CA ALA A 244 -9.74 -4.50 -1.12
C ALA A 244 -10.39 -4.38 0.27
N VAL A 245 -9.74 -3.64 1.19
CA VAL A 245 -10.30 -3.39 2.53
C VAL A 245 -11.68 -2.75 2.44
N LYS A 246 -11.81 -1.70 1.62
CA LYS A 246 -13.09 -0.99 1.46
C LYS A 246 -14.19 -1.91 0.94
N HIS A 247 -13.87 -2.72 -0.07
CA HIS A 247 -14.84 -3.66 -0.67
C HIS A 247 -15.23 -4.75 0.33
N LEU A 248 -14.26 -5.35 1.01
CA LEU A 248 -14.52 -6.41 2.01
C LEU A 248 -15.37 -5.87 3.18
N LYS A 249 -15.09 -4.64 3.67
CA LYS A 249 -15.88 -3.99 4.70
C LYS A 249 -17.34 -3.78 4.25
N GLN A 250 -17.54 -3.38 3.01
CA GLN A 250 -18.88 -3.24 2.44
C GLN A 250 -19.63 -4.59 2.44
N LEU A 251 -18.92 -5.67 2.09
CA LEU A 251 -19.48 -7.02 2.05
C LEU A 251 -19.85 -7.53 3.45
N GLU A 252 -19.06 -7.22 4.46
CA GLU A 252 -19.35 -7.56 5.86
C GLU A 252 -20.63 -6.87 6.33
N ALA A 253 -20.77 -5.59 6.05
CA ALA A 253 -21.95 -4.81 6.44
C ALA A 253 -23.25 -5.34 5.79
N ASP A 254 -23.14 -5.87 4.57
CA ASP A 254 -24.30 -6.37 3.82
C ASP A 254 -24.80 -7.75 4.28
N THR A 255 -23.96 -8.50 5.01
CA THR A 255 -24.31 -9.87 5.42
C THR A 255 -24.89 -9.95 6.85
N ASN A 256 -25.37 -8.85 7.40
CA ASN A 256 -25.81 -8.74 8.82
C ASN A 256 -24.75 -9.28 9.78
N ILE A 257 -23.50 -9.11 9.39
CA ILE A 257 -22.36 -9.53 10.16
C ILE A 257 -21.93 -8.31 10.99
N SER A 258 -22.47 -8.25 12.21
CA SER A 258 -22.08 -7.22 13.17
C SER A 258 -20.69 -7.51 13.70
N ASN A 259 -19.70 -6.84 13.18
CA ASN A 259 -18.47 -6.60 13.90
C ASN A 259 -17.94 -5.23 13.47
N ASP A 260 -17.80 -4.37 14.42
CA ASP A 260 -17.29 -3.03 14.26
C ASP A 260 -15.80 -3.06 13.95
N GLU A 261 -15.41 -2.21 13.00
CA GLU A 261 -14.03 -1.81 12.71
C GLU A 261 -13.19 -2.71 11.82
N ALA A 262 -13.39 -2.48 10.54
CA ALA A 262 -12.35 -2.78 9.55
C ALA A 262 -11.69 -1.50 9.04
N UNK A 263 -10.66 -1.59 9.14
CA UNK A 263 -10.07 -0.49 8.69
C UNK A 263 -8.95 -0.51 7.99
#